data_a43928b3c08c7843f708e6758fe32476
#
_entry.id   a43928b3c08c7843f708e6758fe32476
#
_cell.length_a   1.000
_cell.length_b   1.000
_cell.length_c   1.000
_cell.angle_alpha   90.00
_cell.angle_beta   90.00
_cell.angle_gamma   90.00
#
_symmetry.space_group_name_H-M   'P 1'
#
loop_
_entity.id
_entity.type
_entity.pdbx_description
1 polymer ?
#
loop_
_entity_poly.entity_id
_entity_poly.type
_entity_poly.pdbx_seq_one_letter_code
_entity_poly.pdbx_strand_id
1 'polypeptide(L)'
;MMEKPTRHSLELRVNGNRITTVLIGRHYLSKHGSYMNDALILDLVMALDGKSFPVDSVTVGTDYYAADVLTEPDGKIYRIIWLFEGESLEILGVINAYRRSKKKEDTDEKK
;
A
#
# COMPACT_ATOMS: atom_id res chain seq x y z
N MET A 1 -19.62 -6.90 11.42
CA MET A 1 -19.27 -7.69 10.32
C MET A 1 -18.14 -7.09 9.50
N MET A 2 -17.17 -7.88 9.15
CA MET A 2 -16.07 -7.36 8.39
C MET A 2 -16.33 -7.48 6.93
N GLU A 3 -15.99 -6.47 6.19
CA GLU A 3 -16.16 -6.52 4.77
C GLU A 3 -15.00 -7.27 4.15
N LYS A 4 -15.29 -8.01 3.13
CA LYS A 4 -14.25 -8.76 2.45
C LYS A 4 -13.40 -7.83 1.60
N PRO A 5 -12.11 -8.12 1.49
CA PRO A 5 -11.27 -7.30 0.64
C PRO A 5 -11.69 -7.45 -0.81
N THR A 6 -11.41 -6.46 -1.61
CA THR A 6 -11.63 -6.57 -3.04
C THR A 6 -10.43 -7.24 -3.67
N ARG A 7 -10.68 -8.00 -4.74
CA ARG A 7 -9.66 -8.82 -5.36
C ARG A 7 -9.43 -8.35 -6.79
N HIS A 8 -8.17 -8.16 -7.14
CA HIS A 8 -7.83 -7.67 -8.46
C HIS A 8 -6.70 -8.51 -9.05
N SER A 9 -6.76 -8.76 -10.34
CA SER A 9 -5.70 -9.47 -11.03
C SER A 9 -4.70 -8.42 -11.54
N LEU A 10 -3.44 -8.57 -11.14
CA LEU A 10 -2.44 -7.59 -11.50
C LEU A 10 -1.09 -8.25 -11.44
N GLU A 11 -0.31 -8.13 -12.49
CA GLU A 11 0.98 -8.77 -12.53
C GLU A 11 2.10 -7.78 -12.29
N LEU A 12 2.91 -8.03 -11.28
CA LEU A 12 4.05 -7.19 -10.98
C LEU A 12 5.01 -7.99 -10.12
N ARG A 13 6.16 -7.41 -9.80
CA ARG A 13 7.13 -8.09 -8.98
C ARG A 13 7.57 -7.15 -7.86
N VAL A 14 7.41 -7.60 -6.62
CA VAL A 14 7.76 -6.80 -5.46
C VAL A 14 8.59 -7.66 -4.52
N ASN A 15 9.74 -7.18 -4.09
CA ASN A 15 10.65 -7.93 -3.23
C ASN A 15 11.02 -9.28 -3.86
N GLY A 16 11.10 -9.31 -5.19
CA GLY A 16 11.42 -10.54 -5.89
C GLY A 16 10.28 -11.53 -6.02
N ASN A 17 9.12 -11.24 -5.41
CA ASN A 17 7.97 -12.14 -5.49
C ASN A 17 7.13 -11.76 -6.70
N ARG A 18 6.74 -12.77 -7.47
CA ARG A 18 5.88 -12.52 -8.62
C ARG A 18 4.45 -12.43 -8.13
N ILE A 19 3.87 -11.27 -8.20
CA ILE A 19 2.52 -11.02 -7.73
C ILE A 19 1.55 -11.23 -8.88
N THR A 20 0.48 -11.97 -8.63
CA THR A 20 -0.57 -12.18 -9.62
C THR A 20 -1.91 -11.69 -9.13
N THR A 21 -2.05 -11.43 -7.83
CA THR A 21 -3.31 -11.02 -7.25
C THR A 21 -3.05 -9.94 -6.21
N VAL A 22 -3.88 -8.92 -6.21
CA VAL A 22 -3.84 -7.87 -5.20
C VAL A 22 -5.17 -7.88 -4.48
N LEU A 23 -5.12 -7.98 -3.14
CA LEU A 23 -6.30 -7.87 -2.32
C LEU A 23 -6.25 -6.53 -1.63
N ILE A 24 -7.34 -5.79 -1.65
CA ILE A 24 -7.37 -4.48 -1.00
C ILE A 24 -8.35 -4.55 0.15
N GLY A 25 -7.85 -4.42 1.38
CA GLY A 25 -8.69 -4.42 2.55
C GLY A 25 -9.57 -3.19 2.58
N ARG A 26 -10.68 -3.27 3.29
CA ARG A 26 -11.64 -2.17 3.32
C ARG A 26 -11.40 -1.18 4.46
N HIS A 27 -10.33 -1.42 5.23
CA HIS A 27 -10.06 -0.57 6.39
C HIS A 27 -9.89 0.90 6.04
N TYR A 28 -9.31 1.19 4.89
CA TYR A 28 -9.04 2.58 4.53
C TYR A 28 -10.32 3.40 4.38
N LEU A 29 -11.44 2.73 4.11
CA LEU A 29 -12.68 3.45 3.88
C LEU A 29 -13.16 4.22 5.11
N SER A 30 -12.90 3.72 6.30
CA SER A 30 -13.41 4.36 7.49
C SER A 30 -12.76 5.70 7.78
N LYS A 31 -11.50 5.87 7.41
CA LYS A 31 -10.81 7.13 7.67
C LYS A 31 -10.40 7.89 6.43
N HIS A 32 -10.20 7.18 5.35
CA HIS A 32 -9.63 7.79 4.16
C HIS A 32 -10.50 7.67 2.91
N GLY A 33 -11.74 7.19 3.09
CA GLY A 33 -12.61 6.95 1.94
C GLY A 33 -13.01 8.18 1.16
N SER A 34 -12.82 9.37 1.75
CA SER A 34 -13.20 10.58 1.04
C SER A 34 -12.26 10.89 -0.12
N TYR A 35 -11.03 10.40 -0.08
CA TYR A 35 -10.09 10.67 -1.17
C TYR A 35 -9.41 9.42 -1.71
N MET A 36 -9.53 8.28 -1.01
CA MET A 36 -8.90 7.05 -1.46
C MET A 36 -9.94 6.13 -2.08
N ASN A 37 -9.51 5.39 -3.08
CA ASN A 37 -10.37 4.38 -3.69
C ASN A 37 -9.50 3.27 -4.22
N ASP A 38 -10.13 2.17 -4.62
CA ASP A 38 -9.37 1.01 -5.10
C ASP A 38 -8.52 1.36 -6.32
N ALA A 39 -9.02 2.16 -7.22
CA ALA A 39 -8.27 2.49 -8.42
C ALA A 39 -6.97 3.22 -8.08
N LEU A 40 -7.03 4.17 -7.15
CA LEU A 40 -5.84 4.88 -6.74
C LEU A 40 -4.88 3.93 -6.03
N ILE A 41 -5.40 3.03 -5.19
CA ILE A 41 -4.55 2.08 -4.49
C ILE A 41 -3.84 1.17 -5.48
N LEU A 42 -4.52 0.74 -6.54
CA LEU A 42 -3.87 -0.09 -7.56
C LEU A 42 -2.75 0.68 -8.26
N ASP A 43 -2.93 1.98 -8.47
CA ASP A 43 -1.86 2.78 -9.05
C ASP A 43 -0.67 2.82 -8.10
N LEU A 44 -0.91 2.92 -6.79
CA LEU A 44 0.18 2.93 -5.82
C LEU A 44 0.90 1.57 -5.82
N VAL A 45 0.14 0.49 -5.94
CA VAL A 45 0.73 -0.84 -5.98
C VAL A 45 1.61 -0.98 -7.20
N MET A 46 1.17 -0.48 -8.36
CA MET A 46 1.97 -0.57 -9.57
C MET A 46 3.28 0.19 -9.45
N ALA A 47 3.31 1.22 -8.63
CA ALA A 47 4.55 1.96 -8.42
C ALA A 47 5.59 1.15 -7.66
N LEU A 48 5.18 0.04 -7.04
CA LEU A 48 6.11 -0.82 -6.31
C LEU A 48 6.78 -1.83 -7.24
N ASP A 49 6.34 -1.94 -8.47
CA ASP A 49 6.82 -2.95 -9.40
C ASP A 49 8.32 -2.85 -9.61
N GLY A 50 9.00 -3.98 -9.50
CA GLY A 50 10.44 -4.06 -9.72
C GLY A 50 11.28 -3.61 -8.54
N LYS A 51 10.66 -3.27 -7.43
CA LYS A 51 11.38 -2.73 -6.28
C LYS A 51 11.36 -3.68 -5.11
N SER A 52 12.29 -3.45 -4.19
CA SER A 52 12.37 -4.23 -2.96
C SER A 52 12.36 -3.28 -1.79
N PHE A 53 11.70 -3.69 -0.72
CA PHE A 53 11.53 -2.85 0.46
C PHE A 53 11.87 -3.65 1.71
N PRO A 54 12.45 -3.03 2.72
CA PRO A 54 12.71 -3.73 3.97
C PRO A 54 11.41 -3.92 4.75
N VAL A 55 11.43 -4.87 5.67
CA VAL A 55 10.28 -5.07 6.54
C VAL A 55 10.11 -3.81 7.39
N ASP A 56 8.89 -3.30 7.46
CA ASP A 56 8.60 -2.10 8.23
C ASP A 56 8.26 -2.45 9.68
N SER A 57 7.45 -3.47 9.88
CA SER A 57 7.08 -3.88 11.23
C SER A 57 6.69 -5.35 11.22
N VAL A 58 6.71 -5.96 12.40
CA VAL A 58 6.33 -7.34 12.54
C VAL A 58 5.29 -7.42 13.64
N THR A 59 4.16 -8.04 13.35
CA THR A 59 3.10 -8.21 14.32
C THR A 59 2.66 -9.67 14.31
N VAL A 60 2.79 -10.34 15.44
CA VAL A 60 2.38 -11.75 15.59
C VAL A 60 2.99 -12.62 14.50
N GLY A 61 4.28 -12.42 14.24
CA GLY A 61 4.97 -13.25 13.24
C GLY A 61 4.71 -12.89 11.80
N THR A 62 3.99 -11.83 11.55
CA THR A 62 3.69 -11.40 10.17
C THR A 62 4.49 -10.15 9.85
N ASP A 63 5.17 -10.17 8.71
CA ASP A 63 5.95 -9.04 8.24
C ASP A 63 5.06 -8.08 7.48
N TYR A 64 5.12 -6.82 7.86
CA TYR A 64 4.37 -5.77 7.15
C TYR A 64 5.35 -4.82 6.49
N TYR A 65 4.96 -4.31 5.35
CA TYR A 65 5.80 -3.42 4.55
C TYR A 65 5.09 -2.10 4.34
N ALA A 66 5.84 -1.05 4.14
CA ALA A 66 5.26 0.28 3.91
C ALA A 66 6.15 1.04 2.95
N ALA A 67 5.54 1.87 2.12
CA ALA A 67 6.28 2.72 1.21
C ALA A 67 5.53 4.01 0.97
N ASP A 68 6.26 5.06 0.70
CA ASP A 68 5.68 6.34 0.32
C ASP A 68 5.83 6.48 -1.18
N VAL A 69 4.74 6.80 -1.85
CA VAL A 69 4.71 6.89 -3.30
C VAL A 69 4.30 8.32 -3.68
N LEU A 70 5.12 8.94 -4.51
CA LEU A 70 4.82 10.27 -5.02
C LEU A 70 4.00 10.12 -6.29
N THR A 71 2.85 10.76 -6.34
CA THR A 71 1.99 10.67 -7.52
C THR A 71 2.15 11.91 -8.38
N GLU A 72 2.01 11.72 -9.68
CA GLU A 72 2.08 12.79 -10.63
C GLU A 72 0.74 12.94 -11.31
N PRO A 73 0.38 14.10 -11.72
CA PRO A 73 1.15 15.36 -11.67
C PRO A 73 0.93 16.20 -10.44
N ASP A 74 0.03 15.79 -9.54
CA ASP A 74 -0.30 16.66 -8.43
C ASP A 74 0.72 16.66 -7.29
N GLY A 75 1.72 15.81 -7.35
CA GLY A 75 2.80 15.85 -6.37
C GLY A 75 2.42 15.45 -4.96
N LYS A 76 1.37 14.67 -4.80
CA LYS A 76 0.96 14.23 -3.48
C LYS A 76 1.66 12.94 -3.12
N ILE A 77 1.96 12.77 -1.84
CA ILE A 77 2.64 11.58 -1.37
C ILE A 77 1.64 10.73 -0.59
N TYR A 78 1.56 9.46 -0.97
CA TYR A 78 0.67 8.52 -0.31
C TYR A 78 1.50 7.42 0.33
N ARG A 79 1.06 6.93 1.46
CA ARG A 79 1.70 5.76 2.09
C ARG A 79 0.81 4.56 1.87
N ILE A 80 1.42 3.45 1.45
CA ILE A 80 0.70 2.20 1.27
C ILE A 80 1.36 1.16 2.18
N ILE A 81 0.54 0.36 2.84
CA ILE A 81 1.00 -0.66 3.78
C ILE A 81 0.46 -2.00 3.29
N TRP A 82 1.33 -2.98 3.18
CA TRP A 82 0.94 -4.27 2.61
C TRP A 82 1.67 -5.44 3.28
N LEU A 83 1.20 -6.64 2.95
CA LEU A 83 1.87 -7.87 3.31
C LEU A 83 1.79 -8.81 2.13
N PHE A 84 2.52 -9.92 2.20
CA PHE A 84 2.48 -10.93 1.15
C PHE A 84 1.75 -12.15 1.68
N GLU A 85 0.94 -12.79 0.84
CA GLU A 85 0.18 -13.97 1.20
C GLU A 85 0.29 -15.02 0.11
N GLY A 86 -0.19 -16.21 0.39
CA GLY A 86 -0.16 -17.29 -0.58
C GLY A 86 1.08 -18.15 -0.40
N GLU A 87 1.02 -19.37 -0.89
CA GLU A 87 2.11 -20.31 -0.73
C GLU A 87 3.37 -19.84 -1.42
N SER A 88 3.25 -19.15 -2.53
CA SER A 88 4.40 -18.64 -3.26
C SER A 88 4.52 -17.13 -3.09
N LEU A 89 3.86 -16.56 -2.09
CA LEU A 89 3.83 -15.13 -1.85
C LEU A 89 3.39 -14.37 -3.10
N GLU A 90 2.42 -14.95 -3.80
CA GLU A 90 1.94 -14.38 -5.06
C GLU A 90 0.81 -13.38 -4.86
N ILE A 91 0.35 -13.20 -3.62
CA ILE A 91 -0.73 -12.27 -3.32
C ILE A 91 -0.18 -11.12 -2.51
N LEU A 92 -0.43 -9.90 -2.98
CA LEU A 92 -0.07 -8.71 -2.25
C LEU A 92 -1.34 -8.18 -1.59
N GLY A 93 -1.37 -8.18 -0.28
CA GLY A 93 -2.55 -7.73 0.45
C GLY A 93 -2.34 -6.34 1.00
N VAL A 94 -3.12 -5.37 0.51
CA VAL A 94 -3.02 -3.99 0.97
C VAL A 94 -3.86 -3.85 2.23
N ILE A 95 -3.19 -3.49 3.32
CA ILE A 95 -3.84 -3.34 4.61
C ILE A 95 -4.42 -1.95 4.75
N ASN A 96 -3.70 -0.93 4.28
CA ASN A 96 -4.15 0.44 4.42
C ASN A 96 -3.42 1.32 3.42
N ALA A 97 -4.01 2.46 3.11
CA ALA A 97 -3.36 3.43 2.24
C ALA A 97 -3.94 4.79 2.58
N TYR A 98 -3.09 5.81 2.62
CA TYR A 98 -3.55 7.14 2.95
C TYR A 98 -2.56 8.20 2.46
N ARG A 99 -3.05 9.42 2.34
CA ARG A 99 -2.23 10.52 1.87
C ARG A 99 -1.44 11.09 3.04
N ARG A 100 -0.16 11.32 2.83
CA ARG A 100 0.68 11.94 3.84
C ARG A 100 0.76 13.42 3.56
N SER A 101 0.75 14.18 4.62
CA SER A 101 0.86 15.61 4.46
C SER A 101 2.29 15.96 4.24
N LYS A 102 2.61 16.54 3.08
CA LYS A 102 3.88 16.93 2.80
C LYS A 102 4.39 17.96 3.71
N LYS A 103 3.56 18.80 4.19
CA LYS A 103 3.98 19.80 5.04
C LYS A 103 4.49 19.32 6.32
N LYS A 104 4.09 18.18 6.72
CA LYS A 104 4.53 17.72 7.92
C LYS A 104 5.96 17.54 7.92
N GLU A 105 6.53 17.22 6.89
CA GLU A 105 7.87 17.03 6.86
C GLU A 105 8.64 18.22 6.90
N ASP A 106 8.13 19.24 6.52
CA ASP A 106 8.84 20.43 6.56
C ASP A 106 8.66 21.13 7.75
N THR A 107 7.80 21.08 8.31
CA THR A 107 7.62 21.92 9.39
C THR A 107 8.09 21.40 10.60
N ASP A 108 8.15 21.27 10.15
CA ASP A 108 8.46 21.12 10.94
C ASP A 108 9.00 21.41 11.51
N GLU A 109 8.92 21.67 11.31
CA GLU A 109 9.44 22.05 11.72
C GLU A 109 9.43 22.72 12.41
N LYS A 110 8.99 23.01 12.40
CA LYS A 110 9.05 23.71 12.96
C LYS A 110 9.22 23.94 13.83
N LYS A 111 9.09 23.80 13.74
CA LYS A 111 9.43 23.95 14.38
C LYS A 111 9.87 24.00 14.96
#